data_7e5bd9c6d0e795605252e965a38ab995
#
_entry.id   7e5bd9c6d0e795605252e965a38ab995
#
_cell.length_a   1.000
_cell.length_b   1.000
_cell.length_c   1.000
_cell.angle_alpha   90.00
_cell.angle_beta   90.00
_cell.angle_gamma   90.00
#
_symmetry.space_group_name_H-M   'P 1'
#
loop_
_entity.id
_entity.type
_entity.pdbx_description
1 polymer ?
#
loop_
_entity_poly.entity_id
_entity_poly.type
_entity_poly.pdbx_seq_one_letter_code
_entity_poly.pdbx_strand_id
1 'polypeptide(L)'
;MLARIHSKELIDLVRSSCERLGDGESSYSVNPGAGEIYECKDSFNAAKVSAASAVTGVRKILDSPAMQKGYCIIRPPGHHAYHNISSGFCFFNNAALAAQIAMDSPYNLKRVCIFDWDIHHGDGTQSMFYNDNRLLYVSLHRRDNLTFYPNKIECGPEYIGDRDGKGFNINVAWETGLEVDEFDRMSNKVSDLGNSEYRYACDTLLFPIIEEYKPELIIFSCGFDSAIHDFLGWSNVTPLMYEYMTKKLSEICPKVLVV
;
A
#
# COMPACT_ATOMS: atom_id res chain seq x y z
N MET A 1 0.43 1.87 -19.62
CA MET A 1 0.05 2.27 -18.26
C MET A 1 0.90 1.51 -17.25
N LEU A 2 0.72 0.21 -17.05
CA LEU A 2 1.47 -0.60 -16.07
C LEU A 2 3.00 -0.46 -16.19
N ALA A 3 3.53 -0.39 -17.41
CA ALA A 3 4.97 -0.25 -17.67
C ALA A 3 5.58 1.10 -17.20
N ARG A 4 4.83 1.94 -16.50
CA ARG A 4 5.40 3.12 -15.82
C ARG A 4 6.15 2.75 -14.54
N ILE A 5 5.75 1.66 -13.89
CA ILE A 5 6.34 1.21 -12.62
C ILE A 5 6.67 -0.28 -12.60
N HIS A 6 6.10 -1.07 -13.49
CA HIS A 6 6.35 -2.50 -13.58
C HIS A 6 7.14 -2.86 -14.83
N SER A 7 7.98 -3.88 -14.71
CA SER A 7 8.73 -4.42 -15.84
C SER A 7 7.79 -5.08 -16.86
N LYS A 8 8.21 -5.10 -18.11
CA LYS A 8 7.46 -5.78 -19.17
C LYS A 8 7.38 -7.26 -18.91
N GLU A 9 8.45 -7.83 -18.39
CA GLU A 9 8.57 -9.25 -18.05
C GLU A 9 7.50 -9.66 -17.04
N LEU A 10 7.29 -8.87 -15.96
CA LEU A 10 6.23 -9.12 -14.99
C LEU A 10 4.85 -9.06 -15.64
N ILE A 11 4.58 -8.01 -16.42
CA ILE A 11 3.28 -7.82 -17.06
C ILE A 11 2.94 -8.98 -18.00
N ASP A 12 3.92 -9.41 -18.81
CA ASP A 12 3.75 -10.51 -19.74
C ASP A 12 3.66 -11.87 -19.03
N LEU A 13 4.38 -12.05 -17.92
CA LEU A 13 4.31 -13.26 -17.10
C LEU A 13 2.92 -13.43 -16.47
N VAL A 14 2.39 -12.41 -15.80
CA VAL A 14 1.05 -12.44 -15.18
C VAL A 14 -0.03 -12.66 -16.24
N ARG A 15 0.10 -12.00 -17.41
CA ARG A 15 -0.83 -12.23 -18.51
C ARG A 15 -0.82 -13.67 -18.98
N SER A 16 0.36 -14.20 -19.33
CA SER A 16 0.50 -15.53 -19.90
C SER A 16 0.18 -16.64 -18.91
N SER A 17 0.38 -16.45 -17.60
CA SER A 17 -0.02 -17.42 -16.58
C SER A 17 -1.53 -17.54 -16.50
N CYS A 18 -2.25 -16.41 -16.48
CA CYS A 18 -3.71 -16.40 -16.48
C CYS A 18 -4.32 -16.98 -17.77
N GLU A 19 -3.75 -16.64 -18.94
CA GLU A 19 -4.23 -17.12 -20.25
C GLU A 19 -4.09 -18.65 -20.43
N ARG A 20 -3.24 -19.32 -19.64
CA ARG A 20 -3.10 -20.78 -19.67
C ARG A 20 -4.21 -21.52 -18.92
N LEU A 21 -4.95 -20.82 -18.06
CA LEU A 21 -6.02 -21.41 -17.23
C LEU A 21 -7.34 -21.44 -17.99
N GLY A 22 -8.03 -22.57 -17.91
CA GLY A 22 -9.37 -22.76 -18.47
C GLY A 22 -10.46 -22.13 -17.60
N ASP A 23 -11.71 -22.24 -18.08
CA ASP A 23 -12.88 -21.80 -17.33
C ASP A 23 -13.05 -22.60 -16.03
N GLY A 24 -13.09 -21.90 -14.91
CA GLY A 24 -13.21 -22.51 -13.58
C GLY A 24 -11.90 -23.10 -13.03
N GLU A 25 -10.82 -23.05 -13.79
CA GLU A 25 -9.51 -23.43 -13.30
C GLU A 25 -8.86 -22.30 -12.50
N SER A 26 -8.05 -22.69 -11.55
CA SER A 26 -7.25 -21.78 -10.72
C SER A 26 -5.95 -22.45 -10.32
N SER A 27 -4.92 -21.66 -10.11
CA SER A 27 -3.64 -22.15 -9.63
C SER A 27 -2.95 -21.09 -8.77
N TYR A 28 -1.96 -21.52 -7.99
CA TYR A 28 -1.02 -20.57 -7.41
C TYR A 28 -0.16 -19.96 -8.52
N SER A 29 0.13 -18.67 -8.38
CA SER A 29 0.91 -17.94 -9.37
C SER A 29 2.30 -18.56 -9.54
N VAL A 30 2.72 -18.72 -10.79
CA VAL A 30 4.08 -19.14 -11.15
C VAL A 30 5.11 -18.01 -11.03
N ASN A 31 4.69 -16.85 -10.59
CA ASN A 31 5.53 -15.68 -10.42
C ASN A 31 6.51 -15.89 -9.26
N PRO A 32 7.83 -15.77 -9.43
CA PRO A 32 8.78 -15.90 -8.33
C PRO A 32 8.44 -14.89 -7.21
N GLY A 33 8.30 -15.37 -5.97
CA GLY A 33 7.91 -14.55 -4.82
C GLY A 33 6.40 -14.39 -4.61
N ALA A 34 5.57 -14.96 -5.48
CA ALA A 34 4.11 -14.85 -5.43
C ALA A 34 3.42 -16.09 -4.78
N GLY A 35 4.09 -16.78 -3.87
CA GLY A 35 3.59 -18.04 -3.28
C GLY A 35 2.20 -17.97 -2.63
N GLU A 36 1.73 -16.76 -2.29
CA GLU A 36 0.42 -16.49 -1.71
C GLU A 36 -0.59 -15.95 -2.73
N ILE A 37 -0.18 -15.77 -3.98
CA ILE A 37 -1.07 -15.30 -5.04
C ILE A 37 -1.70 -16.50 -5.74
N TYR A 38 -3.00 -16.43 -5.81
CA TYR A 38 -3.84 -17.38 -6.49
C TYR A 38 -4.47 -16.70 -7.71
N GLU A 39 -4.43 -17.37 -8.85
CA GLU A 39 -4.85 -16.80 -10.13
C GLU A 39 -5.84 -17.70 -10.87
N CYS A 40 -6.72 -17.06 -11.62
CA CYS A 40 -7.59 -17.68 -12.61
C CYS A 40 -7.44 -16.93 -13.95
N LYS A 41 -8.09 -17.39 -14.98
CA LYS A 41 -8.01 -16.78 -16.33
C LYS A 41 -8.31 -15.28 -16.35
N ASP A 42 -9.16 -14.79 -15.44
CA ASP A 42 -9.61 -13.41 -15.39
C ASP A 42 -8.75 -12.50 -14.48
N SER A 43 -7.82 -13.07 -13.71
CA SER A 43 -7.05 -12.33 -12.71
C SER A 43 -6.21 -11.21 -13.31
N PHE A 44 -5.59 -11.42 -14.49
CA PHE A 44 -4.85 -10.36 -15.19
C PHE A 44 -5.76 -9.18 -15.57
N ASN A 45 -6.96 -9.45 -16.07
CA ASN A 45 -7.92 -8.41 -16.42
C ASN A 45 -8.42 -7.67 -15.19
N ALA A 46 -8.72 -8.38 -14.10
CA ALA A 46 -9.12 -7.79 -12.83
C ALA A 46 -8.01 -6.86 -12.28
N ALA A 47 -6.77 -7.32 -12.25
CA ALA A 47 -5.62 -6.53 -11.80
C ALA A 47 -5.38 -5.29 -12.68
N LYS A 48 -5.54 -5.44 -13.99
CA LYS A 48 -5.43 -4.33 -14.94
C LYS A 48 -6.54 -3.28 -14.73
N VAL A 49 -7.77 -3.71 -14.48
CA VAL A 49 -8.90 -2.81 -14.20
C VAL A 49 -8.71 -2.11 -12.84
N SER A 50 -8.25 -2.84 -11.82
CA SER A 50 -7.89 -2.28 -10.51
C SER A 50 -6.88 -1.13 -10.67
N ALA A 51 -5.75 -1.39 -11.33
CA ALA A 51 -4.73 -0.38 -11.58
C ALA A 51 -5.24 0.80 -12.44
N ALA A 52 -6.07 0.52 -13.47
CA ALA A 52 -6.65 1.56 -14.30
C ALA A 52 -7.65 2.45 -13.54
N SER A 53 -8.34 1.90 -12.55
CA SER A 53 -9.26 2.65 -11.70
C SER A 53 -8.50 3.65 -10.82
N ALA A 54 -7.39 3.25 -10.20
CA ALA A 54 -6.54 4.15 -9.44
C ALA A 54 -5.96 5.29 -10.32
N VAL A 55 -5.49 4.98 -11.53
CA VAL A 55 -5.03 5.98 -12.50
C VAL A 55 -6.17 6.92 -12.94
N THR A 56 -7.37 6.40 -13.13
CA THR A 56 -8.53 7.23 -13.48
C THR A 56 -8.91 8.15 -12.33
N GLY A 57 -8.87 7.63 -11.09
CA GLY A 57 -9.13 8.42 -9.87
C GLY A 57 -8.19 9.60 -9.74
N VAL A 58 -6.87 9.35 -9.84
CA VAL A 58 -5.88 10.43 -9.71
C VAL A 58 -6.02 11.47 -10.82
N ARG A 59 -6.25 11.05 -12.07
CA ARG A 59 -6.46 11.98 -13.18
C ARG A 59 -7.68 12.86 -12.96
N LYS A 60 -8.81 12.30 -12.56
CA LYS A 60 -10.02 13.07 -12.27
C LYS A 60 -9.80 14.13 -11.18
N ILE A 61 -9.02 13.80 -10.14
CA ILE A 61 -8.68 14.76 -9.07
C ILE A 61 -7.75 15.87 -9.60
N LEU A 62 -6.79 15.53 -10.47
CA LEU A 62 -5.82 16.51 -10.97
C LEU A 62 -6.38 17.37 -12.11
N ASP A 63 -7.26 16.81 -12.94
CA ASP A 63 -7.86 17.51 -14.09
C ASP A 63 -9.05 18.43 -13.68
N SER A 64 -9.64 18.22 -12.50
CA SER A 64 -10.82 18.96 -12.07
C SER A 64 -10.59 19.76 -10.80
N PRO A 65 -10.69 21.11 -10.84
CA PRO A 65 -10.64 21.92 -9.62
C PRO A 65 -11.77 21.62 -8.63
N ALA A 66 -12.92 21.14 -9.13
CA ALA A 66 -14.09 20.83 -8.31
C ALA A 66 -14.01 19.45 -7.62
N MET A 67 -13.23 18.52 -8.15
CA MET A 67 -13.07 17.18 -7.59
C MET A 67 -11.73 17.09 -6.84
N GLN A 68 -11.78 17.14 -5.54
CA GLN A 68 -10.57 17.09 -4.71
C GLN A 68 -10.36 15.72 -4.06
N LYS A 69 -11.39 14.89 -3.97
CA LYS A 69 -11.34 13.58 -3.29
C LYS A 69 -11.92 12.49 -4.17
N GLY A 70 -11.30 11.32 -4.13
CA GLY A 70 -11.74 10.12 -4.85
C GLY A 70 -11.57 8.87 -3.99
N TYR A 71 -12.45 7.89 -4.18
CA TYR A 71 -12.37 6.58 -3.56
C TYR A 71 -12.49 5.49 -4.64
N CYS A 72 -11.48 4.62 -4.72
CA CYS A 72 -11.44 3.48 -5.63
C CYS A 72 -11.70 2.19 -4.84
N ILE A 73 -12.90 1.62 -4.96
CA ILE A 73 -13.22 0.31 -4.38
C ILE A 73 -12.76 -0.75 -5.39
N ILE A 74 -11.58 -1.28 -5.18
CA ILE A 74 -10.90 -2.13 -6.15
C ILE A 74 -10.26 -3.37 -5.51
N ARG A 75 -10.14 -4.42 -6.30
CA ARG A 75 -9.32 -5.61 -6.05
C ARG A 75 -8.84 -6.18 -7.38
N PRO A 76 -7.66 -6.87 -7.39
CA PRO A 76 -6.74 -7.15 -6.28
C PRO A 76 -6.07 -5.90 -5.71
N PRO A 77 -5.48 -6.01 -4.48
CA PRO A 77 -4.71 -4.94 -3.85
C PRO A 77 -3.38 -4.70 -4.57
N GLY A 78 -2.50 -3.83 -4.03
CA GLY A 78 -1.33 -3.41 -4.77
C GLY A 78 -0.02 -3.24 -4.02
N HIS A 79 -0.03 -2.92 -2.72
CA HIS A 79 1.13 -2.36 -2.03
C HIS A 79 2.34 -3.31 -1.87
N HIS A 80 2.13 -4.63 -1.96
CA HIS A 80 3.22 -5.63 -1.95
C HIS A 80 3.82 -5.90 -3.33
N ALA A 81 3.21 -5.42 -4.43
CA ALA A 81 3.78 -5.64 -5.77
C ALA A 81 4.99 -4.74 -6.01
N TYR A 82 6.12 -5.37 -6.35
CA TYR A 82 7.38 -4.73 -6.74
C TYR A 82 7.42 -4.38 -8.23
N HIS A 83 8.49 -3.75 -8.67
CA HIS A 83 8.74 -3.46 -10.09
C HIS A 83 8.64 -4.71 -10.97
N ASN A 84 9.19 -5.84 -10.50
CA ASN A 84 9.33 -7.06 -11.28
C ASN A 84 8.78 -8.33 -10.60
N ILE A 85 8.10 -8.20 -9.44
CA ILE A 85 7.57 -9.32 -8.67
C ILE A 85 6.18 -8.96 -8.14
N SER A 86 5.21 -9.88 -8.32
CA SER A 86 3.94 -9.87 -7.61
C SER A 86 4.12 -10.53 -6.23
N SER A 87 3.45 -10.05 -5.20
CA SER A 87 3.56 -10.58 -3.83
C SER A 87 2.33 -10.22 -3.00
N GLY A 88 2.05 -10.93 -1.91
CA GLY A 88 1.04 -10.55 -0.91
C GLY A 88 -0.32 -10.21 -1.51
N PHE A 89 -0.93 -11.09 -2.28
CA PHE A 89 -2.20 -10.88 -3.00
C PHE A 89 -2.17 -9.80 -4.09
N CYS A 90 -1.02 -9.13 -4.31
CA CYS A 90 -0.88 -7.98 -5.21
C CYS A 90 -0.21 -8.38 -6.53
N PHE A 91 -0.90 -8.15 -7.66
CA PHE A 91 -0.31 -8.33 -8.99
C PHE A 91 0.44 -7.08 -9.45
N PHE A 92 -0.20 -5.91 -9.33
CA PHE A 92 0.35 -4.61 -9.71
C PHE A 92 0.10 -3.59 -8.61
N ASN A 93 1.01 -2.66 -8.41
CA ASN A 93 0.92 -1.67 -7.34
C ASN A 93 0.05 -0.47 -7.76
N ASN A 94 -1.21 -0.50 -7.35
CA ASN A 94 -2.22 0.48 -7.74
C ASN A 94 -1.90 1.90 -7.22
N ALA A 95 -1.51 2.01 -5.94
CA ALA A 95 -1.17 3.28 -5.30
C ALA A 95 0.11 3.87 -5.90
N ALA A 96 1.15 3.04 -6.06
CA ALA A 96 2.40 3.46 -6.69
C ALA A 96 2.20 3.93 -8.14
N LEU A 97 1.35 3.24 -8.90
CA LEU A 97 1.04 3.63 -10.27
C LEU A 97 0.32 4.98 -10.32
N ALA A 98 -0.66 5.21 -9.43
CA ALA A 98 -1.35 6.48 -9.32
C ALA A 98 -0.39 7.62 -8.95
N ALA A 99 0.53 7.39 -8.00
CA ALA A 99 1.56 8.34 -7.62
C ALA A 99 2.51 8.66 -8.78
N GLN A 100 2.99 7.65 -9.48
CA GLN A 100 3.87 7.84 -10.65
C GLN A 100 3.19 8.67 -11.74
N ILE A 101 1.92 8.41 -12.03
CA ILE A 101 1.14 9.19 -12.99
C ILE A 101 1.01 10.66 -12.55
N ALA A 102 0.83 10.92 -11.25
CA ALA A 102 0.78 12.29 -10.73
C ALA A 102 2.13 13.01 -10.84
N MET A 103 3.24 12.30 -10.69
CA MET A 103 4.59 12.84 -10.81
C MET A 103 5.09 12.96 -12.25
N ASP A 104 4.46 12.24 -13.19
CA ASP A 104 4.78 12.32 -14.64
C ASP A 104 4.08 13.51 -15.31
N SER A 105 4.56 13.85 -16.53
CA SER A 105 3.86 14.80 -17.42
C SER A 105 2.45 14.27 -17.77
N PRO A 106 1.41 15.14 -17.82
CA PRO A 106 1.48 16.62 -17.77
C PRO A 106 1.46 17.23 -16.35
N TYR A 107 1.21 16.44 -15.29
CA TYR A 107 0.95 16.96 -13.94
C TYR A 107 2.22 17.42 -13.23
N ASN A 108 3.30 16.64 -13.30
CA ASN A 108 4.64 16.95 -12.79
C ASN A 108 4.66 17.33 -11.29
N LEU A 109 3.81 16.71 -10.45
CA LEU A 109 3.80 16.97 -9.03
C LEU A 109 5.18 16.66 -8.42
N LYS A 110 5.59 17.47 -7.45
CA LYS A 110 6.90 17.38 -6.80
C LYS A 110 6.83 16.80 -5.39
N ARG A 111 5.65 16.76 -4.81
CA ARG A 111 5.43 16.25 -3.46
C ARG A 111 4.14 15.45 -3.42
N VAL A 112 4.28 14.15 -3.54
CA VAL A 112 3.19 13.18 -3.37
C VAL A 112 3.42 12.40 -2.09
N CYS A 113 2.39 12.17 -1.29
CA CYS A 113 2.47 11.30 -0.14
C CYS A 113 1.63 10.05 -0.38
N ILE A 114 2.21 8.86 -0.15
CA ILE A 114 1.44 7.62 0.02
C ILE A 114 1.39 7.34 1.52
N PHE A 115 0.18 7.33 2.08
CA PHE A 115 -0.08 6.97 3.46
C PHE A 115 -0.73 5.58 3.49
N ASP A 116 0.04 4.60 3.96
CA ASP A 116 -0.33 3.19 3.98
C ASP A 116 -0.67 2.78 5.41
N TRP A 117 -1.95 2.51 5.67
CA TRP A 117 -2.44 2.06 6.97
C TRP A 117 -2.85 0.60 7.01
N ASP A 118 -2.60 -0.15 5.93
CA ASP A 118 -2.65 -1.60 5.96
C ASP A 118 -1.76 -2.10 7.11
N ILE A 119 -2.19 -3.16 7.78
CA ILE A 119 -1.41 -3.71 8.92
C ILE A 119 -0.10 -4.36 8.48
N HIS A 120 0.00 -4.73 7.19
CA HIS A 120 1.22 -5.26 6.59
C HIS A 120 2.06 -4.12 6.00
N HIS A 121 3.36 -4.24 6.09
CA HIS A 121 4.27 -3.29 5.44
C HIS A 121 4.14 -3.34 3.91
N GLY A 122 3.87 -2.21 3.27
CA GLY A 122 3.81 -2.09 1.81
C GLY A 122 5.20 -2.08 1.18
N ASP A 123 5.90 -3.20 1.27
CA ASP A 123 7.29 -3.39 0.87
C ASP A 123 7.53 -3.14 -0.63
N GLY A 124 6.55 -3.46 -1.47
CA GLY A 124 6.58 -3.13 -2.89
C GLY A 124 6.58 -1.63 -3.14
N THR A 125 5.72 -0.88 -2.44
CA THR A 125 5.65 0.58 -2.54
C THR A 125 6.94 1.23 -2.06
N GLN A 126 7.44 0.84 -0.88
CA GLN A 126 8.73 1.30 -0.36
C GLN A 126 9.84 1.09 -1.38
N SER A 127 9.97 -0.12 -1.92
CA SER A 127 11.03 -0.48 -2.88
C SER A 127 11.02 0.39 -4.14
N MET A 128 9.83 0.72 -4.66
CA MET A 128 9.68 1.51 -5.88
C MET A 128 10.15 2.96 -5.72
N PHE A 129 9.99 3.54 -4.53
CA PHE A 129 10.27 4.97 -4.30
C PHE A 129 11.40 5.23 -3.31
N TYR A 130 12.17 4.19 -2.94
CA TYR A 130 13.20 4.28 -1.92
C TYR A 130 14.29 5.32 -2.19
N ASN A 131 14.46 5.70 -3.46
CA ASN A 131 15.45 6.68 -3.92
C ASN A 131 14.83 7.97 -4.48
N ASP A 132 13.52 8.22 -4.28
CA ASP A 132 12.81 9.34 -4.90
C ASP A 132 12.26 10.31 -3.86
N ASN A 133 12.82 11.53 -3.77
CA ASN A 133 12.40 12.58 -2.84
C ASN A 133 11.08 13.28 -3.20
N ARG A 134 10.51 12.98 -4.35
CA ARG A 134 9.19 13.51 -4.76
C ARG A 134 8.05 12.76 -4.10
N LEU A 135 8.33 11.59 -3.50
CA LEU A 135 7.34 10.78 -2.83
C LEU A 135 7.74 10.54 -1.38
N LEU A 136 6.88 10.97 -0.46
CA LEU A 136 6.91 10.58 0.94
C LEU A 136 6.07 9.32 1.12
N TYR A 137 6.73 8.20 1.47
CA TYR A 137 6.06 6.97 1.84
C TYR A 137 5.96 6.86 3.36
N VAL A 138 4.75 6.61 3.85
CA VAL A 138 4.46 6.41 5.28
C VAL A 138 3.71 5.11 5.44
N SER A 139 4.21 4.20 6.28
CA SER A 139 3.56 2.92 6.57
C SER A 139 3.42 2.70 8.07
N LEU A 140 2.20 2.29 8.47
CA LEU A 140 1.88 1.89 9.84
C LEU A 140 1.59 0.40 9.85
N HIS A 141 2.51 -0.42 10.37
CA HIS A 141 2.43 -1.86 10.21
C HIS A 141 2.97 -2.64 11.40
N ARG A 142 2.56 -3.89 11.51
CA ARG A 142 3.15 -4.85 12.44
C ARG A 142 4.45 -5.41 11.85
N ARG A 143 5.42 -5.69 12.71
CA ARG A 143 6.68 -6.31 12.36
C ARG A 143 6.96 -7.58 13.20
N ASP A 144 6.68 -7.52 14.49
CA ASP A 144 6.74 -8.61 15.47
C ASP A 144 8.04 -9.45 15.36
N ASN A 145 9.18 -8.79 15.49
CA ASN A 145 10.49 -9.42 15.36
C ASN A 145 10.70 -10.19 14.03
N LEU A 146 10.13 -9.69 12.94
CA LEU A 146 10.16 -10.30 11.61
C LEU A 146 9.34 -11.61 11.50
N THR A 147 8.38 -11.85 12.39
CA THR A 147 7.46 -12.99 12.28
C THR A 147 6.16 -12.62 11.57
N PHE A 148 5.85 -11.33 11.45
CA PHE A 148 4.69 -10.85 10.72
C PHE A 148 5.03 -10.55 9.26
N TYR A 149 4.11 -10.91 8.32
CA TYR A 149 4.33 -10.68 6.89
C TYR A 149 4.61 -9.20 6.59
N PRO A 150 5.52 -8.84 5.66
CA PRO A 150 6.29 -9.71 4.75
C PRO A 150 7.60 -10.28 5.32
N ASN A 151 7.85 -10.25 6.62
CA ASN A 151 8.99 -10.86 7.32
C ASN A 151 10.36 -10.33 6.84
N LYS A 152 10.43 -9.04 6.49
CA LYS A 152 11.63 -8.40 5.91
C LYS A 152 12.25 -7.42 6.88
N ILE A 153 13.58 -7.38 6.87
CA ILE A 153 14.32 -6.44 7.71
C ILE A 153 14.04 -4.99 7.30
N GLU A 154 13.78 -4.76 6.01
CA GLU A 154 13.51 -3.44 5.42
C GLU A 154 12.19 -2.81 5.91
N CYS A 155 11.36 -3.57 6.65
CA CYS A 155 10.18 -3.03 7.34
C CYS A 155 10.54 -2.23 8.61
N GLY A 156 11.81 -2.22 9.04
CA GLY A 156 12.26 -1.55 10.25
C GLY A 156 12.27 -0.01 10.14
N PRO A 157 12.17 0.70 11.27
CA PRO A 157 12.15 2.17 11.29
C PRO A 157 13.49 2.80 10.86
N GLU A 158 14.57 2.04 10.84
CA GLU A 158 15.89 2.45 10.36
C GLU A 158 15.97 2.60 8.83
N TYR A 159 15.01 2.04 8.10
CA TYR A 159 14.95 2.13 6.64
C TYR A 159 14.20 3.39 6.21
N ILE A 160 14.95 4.48 6.10
CA ILE A 160 14.44 5.84 5.87
C ILE A 160 14.57 6.33 4.42
N GLY A 161 14.85 5.46 3.48
CA GLY A 161 15.19 5.82 2.10
C GLY A 161 16.70 5.88 1.86
N ASP A 162 17.09 5.99 0.59
CA ASP A 162 18.49 6.07 0.16
C ASP A 162 18.66 7.16 -0.90
N ARG A 163 19.91 7.62 -1.12
CA ARG A 163 20.26 8.67 -2.08
C ARG A 163 19.35 9.91 -1.92
N ASP A 164 18.69 10.34 -3.00
CA ASP A 164 17.79 11.50 -2.98
C ASP A 164 16.51 11.22 -2.16
N GLY A 165 16.12 9.96 -2.01
CA GLY A 165 14.96 9.54 -1.21
C GLY A 165 15.23 9.40 0.28
N LYS A 166 16.45 9.70 0.77
CA LYS A 166 16.78 9.59 2.20
C LYS A 166 15.97 10.58 3.04
N GLY A 167 15.23 10.05 4.01
CA GLY A 167 14.30 10.82 4.86
C GLY A 167 12.86 10.88 4.31
N PHE A 168 12.60 10.27 3.14
CA PHE A 168 11.27 10.25 2.52
C PHE A 168 10.56 8.89 2.64
N ASN A 169 11.08 7.99 3.47
CA ASN A 169 10.45 6.72 3.84
C ASN A 169 10.32 6.63 5.35
N ILE A 170 9.09 6.43 5.84
CA ILE A 170 8.79 6.39 7.28
C ILE A 170 8.05 5.10 7.59
N ASN A 171 8.68 4.26 8.40
CA ASN A 171 8.12 3.00 8.89
C ASN A 171 7.78 3.13 10.37
N VAL A 172 6.48 3.09 10.71
CA VAL A 172 6.01 2.89 12.08
C VAL A 172 5.77 1.40 12.25
N ALA A 173 6.80 0.70 12.69
CA ALA A 173 6.83 -0.75 12.81
C ALA A 173 6.52 -1.16 14.25
N TRP A 174 5.35 -1.74 14.50
CA TRP A 174 4.95 -2.18 15.84
C TRP A 174 5.43 -3.59 16.15
N GLU A 175 5.92 -3.73 17.37
CA GLU A 175 6.26 -4.99 18.01
C GLU A 175 5.18 -5.30 19.05
N THR A 176 4.20 -6.11 18.69
CA THR A 176 3.04 -6.39 19.55
C THR A 176 3.31 -7.45 20.62
N GLY A 177 4.46 -8.14 20.53
CA GLY A 177 4.82 -9.26 21.40
C GLY A 177 4.04 -10.54 21.10
N LEU A 178 3.24 -10.56 20.02
CA LEU A 178 2.60 -11.76 19.54
C LEU A 178 3.57 -12.44 18.57
N GLU A 179 4.16 -13.55 18.96
CA GLU A 179 4.82 -14.44 18.02
C GLU A 179 3.73 -15.13 17.19
N VAL A 180 3.73 -14.89 15.90
CA VAL A 180 2.82 -15.53 14.97
C VAL A 180 3.43 -16.87 14.57
N ASP A 181 3.18 -17.93 15.32
CA ASP A 181 3.43 -19.29 14.86
C ASP A 181 2.38 -19.63 13.78
N GLU A 182 2.79 -20.29 12.71
CA GLU A 182 1.88 -20.75 11.64
C GLU A 182 0.73 -21.62 12.17
N PHE A 183 0.93 -22.29 13.31
CA PHE A 183 -0.09 -23.07 14.03
C PHE A 183 -1.02 -22.20 14.89
N ASP A 184 -0.59 -21.03 15.33
CA ASP A 184 -1.35 -20.12 16.21
C ASP A 184 -2.28 -19.16 15.44
N ARG A 185 -2.36 -19.25 14.11
CA ARG A 185 -3.34 -18.51 13.27
C ARG A 185 -4.80 -18.76 13.71
N MET A 186 -5.03 -19.72 14.58
CA MET A 186 -6.34 -20.01 15.20
C MET A 186 -6.39 -19.64 16.69
N SER A 187 -5.33 -19.09 17.28
CA SER A 187 -5.41 -18.57 18.64
C SER A 187 -6.13 -17.22 18.61
N ASN A 188 -7.16 -17.07 19.44
CA ASN A 188 -7.91 -15.80 19.59
C ASN A 188 -7.08 -14.71 20.31
N LYS A 189 -5.77 -14.66 20.12
CA LYS A 189 -4.90 -13.66 20.71
C LYS A 189 -4.93 -12.42 19.82
N VAL A 190 -5.66 -11.42 20.25
CA VAL A 190 -5.67 -10.08 19.66
C VAL A 190 -4.57 -9.26 20.33
N SER A 191 -3.81 -8.48 19.55
CA SER A 191 -2.82 -7.56 20.11
C SER A 191 -3.52 -6.38 20.81
N ASP A 192 -2.81 -5.71 21.72
CA ASP A 192 -3.28 -4.45 22.32
C ASP A 192 -3.15 -3.26 21.34
N LEU A 193 -2.61 -3.47 20.13
CA LEU A 193 -2.45 -2.45 19.11
C LEU A 193 -3.82 -1.94 18.64
N GLY A 194 -4.12 -0.70 18.92
CA GLY A 194 -5.43 -0.12 18.64
C GLY A 194 -5.40 1.39 18.40
N ASN A 195 -6.51 2.05 18.67
CA ASN A 195 -6.68 3.49 18.39
C ASN A 195 -5.67 4.37 19.10
N SER A 196 -5.25 4.03 20.32
CA SER A 196 -4.32 4.83 21.13
C SER A 196 -2.94 4.90 20.50
N GLU A 197 -2.41 3.76 20.07
CA GLU A 197 -1.10 3.63 19.45
C GLU A 197 -1.07 4.31 18.08
N TYR A 198 -2.09 4.06 17.26
CA TYR A 198 -2.27 4.73 15.97
C TYR A 198 -2.38 6.24 16.14
N ARG A 199 -3.21 6.70 17.08
CA ARG A 199 -3.38 8.12 17.34
C ARG A 199 -2.09 8.76 17.83
N TYR A 200 -1.38 8.12 18.76
CA TYR A 200 -0.12 8.62 19.27
C TYR A 200 0.91 8.78 18.14
N ALA A 201 1.11 7.74 17.33
CA ALA A 201 2.02 7.80 16.21
C ALA A 201 1.64 8.89 15.17
N CYS A 202 0.35 9.00 14.86
CA CYS A 202 -0.14 10.02 13.94
C CYS A 202 0.06 11.44 14.47
N ASP A 203 -0.37 11.71 15.70
CA ASP A 203 -0.35 13.08 16.27
C ASP A 203 1.05 13.57 16.60
N THR A 204 1.94 12.66 17.07
CA THR A 204 3.29 13.05 17.54
C THR A 204 4.35 12.99 16.46
N LEU A 205 4.15 12.18 15.42
CA LEU A 205 5.18 11.94 14.40
C LEU A 205 4.66 12.23 12.99
N LEU A 206 3.62 11.52 12.55
CA LEU A 206 3.30 11.45 11.13
C LEU A 206 2.65 12.74 10.61
N PHE A 207 1.64 13.27 11.29
CA PHE A 207 0.97 14.49 10.82
C PHE A 207 1.91 15.70 10.80
N PRO A 208 2.76 15.97 11.83
CA PRO A 208 3.74 17.03 11.75
C PRO A 208 4.71 16.91 10.56
N ILE A 209 5.19 15.70 10.28
CA ILE A 209 6.09 15.47 9.13
C ILE A 209 5.37 15.70 7.81
N ILE A 210 4.12 15.20 7.66
CA ILE A 210 3.34 15.38 6.43
C ILE A 210 2.97 16.86 6.23
N GLU A 211 2.66 17.59 7.30
CA GLU A 211 2.42 19.04 7.26
C GLU A 211 3.67 19.79 6.80
N GLU A 212 4.85 19.44 7.31
CA GLU A 212 6.11 20.05 6.89
C GLU A 212 6.46 19.70 5.43
N TYR A 213 6.20 18.47 5.00
CA TYR A 213 6.40 18.02 3.61
C TYR A 213 5.50 18.74 2.62
N LYS A 214 4.30 19.18 3.02
CA LYS A 214 3.32 19.94 2.21
C LYS A 214 2.98 19.19 0.91
N PRO A 215 2.39 18.00 0.97
CA PRO A 215 2.06 17.23 -0.22
C PRO A 215 1.04 17.96 -1.09
N GLU A 216 1.19 17.82 -2.41
CA GLU A 216 0.25 18.33 -3.43
C GLU A 216 -0.88 17.31 -3.70
N LEU A 217 -0.65 16.06 -3.29
CA LEU A 217 -1.59 14.94 -3.36
C LEU A 217 -1.26 13.94 -2.25
N ILE A 218 -2.28 13.43 -1.56
CA ILE A 218 -2.17 12.27 -0.68
C ILE A 218 -2.90 11.10 -1.31
N ILE A 219 -2.26 9.94 -1.36
CA ILE A 219 -2.85 8.67 -1.77
C ILE A 219 -2.87 7.76 -0.53
N PHE A 220 -4.05 7.28 -0.15
CA PHE A 220 -4.16 6.25 0.87
C PHE A 220 -4.03 4.88 0.22
N SER A 221 -3.06 4.09 0.67
CA SER A 221 -3.05 2.65 0.48
C SER A 221 -3.88 2.05 1.61
N CYS A 222 -5.09 1.58 1.27
CA CYS A 222 -6.19 1.51 2.22
C CYS A 222 -6.63 0.06 2.47
N GLY A 223 -5.76 -0.76 3.09
CA GLY A 223 -6.14 -2.01 3.72
C GLY A 223 -6.86 -1.76 5.05
N PHE A 224 -7.88 -2.54 5.38
CA PHE A 224 -8.62 -2.44 6.64
C PHE A 224 -8.36 -3.63 7.58
N ASP A 225 -7.29 -4.33 7.38
CA ASP A 225 -6.90 -5.52 8.12
C ASP A 225 -6.31 -5.22 9.52
N SER A 226 -6.02 -3.96 9.84
CA SER A 226 -5.82 -3.53 11.22
C SER A 226 -7.11 -3.35 12.02
N ALA A 227 -8.28 -3.47 11.36
CA ALA A 227 -9.57 -3.27 12.02
C ALA A 227 -9.88 -4.36 13.04
N ILE A 228 -10.61 -3.95 14.09
CA ILE A 228 -11.15 -4.90 15.08
C ILE A 228 -11.93 -6.02 14.40
N HIS A 229 -11.71 -7.26 14.83
CA HIS A 229 -12.26 -8.51 14.30
C HIS A 229 -11.68 -8.98 12.95
N ASP A 230 -10.68 -8.31 12.40
CA ASP A 230 -9.91 -8.89 11.31
C ASP A 230 -8.97 -9.99 11.82
N PHE A 231 -8.99 -11.15 11.15
CA PHE A 231 -8.23 -12.33 11.59
C PHE A 231 -6.87 -12.47 10.91
N LEU A 232 -6.46 -11.52 10.08
CA LEU A 232 -5.10 -11.41 9.56
C LEU A 232 -4.28 -10.42 10.38
N GLY A 233 -4.88 -9.27 10.70
CA GLY A 233 -4.21 -8.21 11.44
C GLY A 233 -4.19 -8.38 12.95
N TRP A 234 -5.21 -9.03 13.51
CA TRP A 234 -5.38 -9.23 14.97
C TRP A 234 -5.12 -7.97 15.79
N SER A 235 -5.65 -6.85 15.33
CA SER A 235 -5.52 -5.54 15.94
C SER A 235 -6.89 -5.00 16.33
N ASN A 236 -6.92 -3.88 17.04
CA ASN A 236 -8.13 -3.30 17.62
C ASN A 236 -8.44 -1.90 17.10
N VAL A 237 -8.06 -1.60 15.86
CA VAL A 237 -8.37 -0.31 15.25
C VAL A 237 -9.85 -0.23 14.90
N THR A 238 -10.53 0.78 15.42
CA THR A 238 -11.96 0.98 15.15
C THR A 238 -12.20 1.92 13.97
N PRO A 239 -13.41 1.91 13.36
CA PRO A 239 -13.76 2.86 12.30
C PRO A 239 -13.52 4.33 12.66
N LEU A 240 -13.62 4.71 13.93
CA LEU A 240 -13.35 6.06 14.40
C LEU A 240 -11.90 6.51 14.18
N MET A 241 -10.94 5.59 14.24
CA MET A 241 -9.54 5.93 13.99
C MET A 241 -9.28 6.16 12.49
N TYR A 242 -9.87 5.35 11.61
CA TYR A 242 -9.80 5.58 10.17
C TYR A 242 -10.46 6.92 9.77
N GLU A 243 -11.61 7.25 10.37
CA GLU A 243 -12.25 8.55 10.20
C GLU A 243 -11.32 9.69 10.64
N TYR A 244 -10.70 9.54 11.82
CA TYR A 244 -9.78 10.53 12.37
C TYR A 244 -8.58 10.78 11.44
N MET A 245 -7.89 9.71 10.99
CA MET A 245 -6.77 9.82 10.06
C MET A 245 -7.17 10.44 8.74
N THR A 246 -8.29 10.01 8.16
CA THR A 246 -8.81 10.54 6.90
C THR A 246 -9.13 12.03 7.00
N LYS A 247 -9.76 12.44 8.09
CA LYS A 247 -10.11 13.85 8.32
C LYS A 247 -8.85 14.71 8.44
N LYS A 248 -7.91 14.32 9.30
CA LYS A 248 -6.67 15.05 9.53
C LYS A 248 -5.83 15.20 8.26
N LEU A 249 -5.63 14.13 7.53
CA LEU A 249 -4.86 14.16 6.28
C LEU A 249 -5.58 14.96 5.17
N SER A 250 -6.92 14.96 5.17
CA SER A 250 -7.72 15.83 4.27
C SER A 250 -7.67 17.31 4.63
N GLU A 251 -7.37 17.65 5.90
CA GLU A 251 -7.11 19.03 6.34
C GLU A 251 -5.70 19.48 5.88
N ILE A 252 -4.70 18.59 5.93
CA ILE A 252 -3.33 18.87 5.48
C ILE A 252 -3.27 19.03 3.96
N CYS A 253 -3.90 18.15 3.20
CA CYS A 253 -3.95 18.21 1.75
C CYS A 253 -5.37 17.98 1.24
N PRO A 254 -5.97 18.93 0.49
CA PRO A 254 -7.33 18.78 0.00
C PRO A 254 -7.46 17.72 -1.10
N LYS A 255 -6.39 17.43 -1.85
CA LYS A 255 -6.40 16.43 -2.91
C LYS A 255 -6.06 15.04 -2.34
N VAL A 256 -7.07 14.19 -2.27
CA VAL A 256 -6.96 12.86 -1.67
C VAL A 256 -7.53 11.80 -2.59
N LEU A 257 -6.75 10.74 -2.81
CA LEU A 257 -7.19 9.51 -3.48
C LEU A 257 -7.09 8.34 -2.50
N VAL A 258 -8.17 7.61 -2.30
CA VAL A 258 -8.21 6.36 -1.55
C VAL A 258 -8.20 5.20 -2.54
N VAL A 259 -7.29 4.22 -2.33
CA VAL A 259 -7.07 3.09 -3.24
C VAL A 259 -7.08 1.76 -2.49
#